data_2d1afe8910212c3e27f9ade66b95a561
#
_entry.id   2d1afe8910212c3e27f9ade66b95a561
#
_cell.length_a   1.000
_cell.length_b   1.000
_cell.length_c   1.000
_cell.angle_alpha   90.00
_cell.angle_beta   90.00
_cell.angle_gamma   90.00
#
_symmetry.space_group_name_H-M   'P 1'
#
loop_
_entity.id
_entity.type
_entity.pdbx_description
1 polymer ?
#
loop_
_entity_poly.entity_id
_entity_poly.type
_entity_poly.pdbx_seq_one_letter_code
_entity_poly.pdbx_strand_id
1 'polypeptide(L)'
;AVIFDVDGTLADTERDGHRLAFNQAFARSGLDWEWSVARYGELLAVTGGKERIRHFAALRAPELLSQPDSDAWLAALHQLKSDIYSELVRTGTIALRPGVARLIRELHGAGVRLAIATTTTRSSLDSLLVASFGDQARSLFEVIGAGDVVADKKPAPDIYHWVLRRMRLPPAACLAIEDSRPGILA
;
A
#
# COMPACT_ATOMS: atom_id res chain seq x y z
N ALA A 1 -21.58 0.28 3.73
CA ALA A 1 -20.41 0.55 2.89
C ALA A 1 -19.42 -0.60 2.94
N VAL A 2 -18.53 -0.68 1.94
CA VAL A 2 -17.41 -1.63 1.96
C VAL A 2 -16.10 -0.84 1.89
N ILE A 3 -15.17 -1.16 2.80
CA ILE A 3 -13.84 -0.54 2.89
C ILE A 3 -12.83 -1.63 2.54
N PHE A 4 -12.02 -1.41 1.50
CA PHE A 4 -11.02 -2.36 1.03
C PHE A 4 -9.63 -1.95 1.50
N ASP A 5 -8.85 -2.91 1.96
CA ASP A 5 -7.40 -2.84 1.87
C ASP A 5 -6.95 -3.08 0.42
N VAL A 6 -5.66 -2.92 0.13
CA VAL A 6 -5.11 -3.01 -1.24
C VAL A 6 -4.14 -4.18 -1.39
N ASP A 7 -3.05 -4.16 -0.62
CA ASP A 7 -1.93 -5.07 -0.81
C ASP A 7 -2.24 -6.47 -0.23
N GLY A 8 -2.40 -7.47 -1.09
CA GLY A 8 -2.88 -8.79 -0.72
C GLY A 8 -4.40 -8.94 -0.79
N THR A 9 -5.15 -7.83 -0.72
CA THR A 9 -6.62 -7.80 -0.79
C THR A 9 -7.11 -7.53 -2.20
N LEU A 10 -6.84 -6.36 -2.77
CA LEU A 10 -7.24 -6.03 -4.14
C LEU A 10 -6.30 -6.66 -5.18
N ALA A 11 -5.00 -6.68 -4.90
CA ALA A 11 -3.98 -7.20 -5.79
C ALA A 11 -2.87 -7.93 -5.02
N ASP A 12 -2.25 -8.93 -5.63
CA ASP A 12 -1.11 -9.65 -5.07
C ASP A 12 0.19 -8.84 -5.27
N THR A 13 0.21 -7.67 -4.63
CA THR A 13 1.22 -6.64 -4.83
C THR A 13 2.50 -6.88 -4.04
N GLU A 14 2.44 -7.65 -2.95
CA GLU A 14 3.56 -7.72 -2.01
C GLU A 14 4.74 -8.50 -2.60
N ARG A 15 4.53 -9.73 -3.04
CA ARG A 15 5.58 -10.61 -3.54
C ARG A 15 6.17 -10.14 -4.87
N ASP A 16 5.32 -9.86 -5.83
CA ASP A 16 5.69 -9.69 -7.24
C ASP A 16 5.62 -8.23 -7.69
N GLY A 17 5.26 -7.33 -6.77
CA GLY A 17 5.22 -5.90 -6.98
C GLY A 17 6.16 -5.15 -6.04
N HIS A 18 5.74 -4.99 -4.80
CA HIS A 18 6.48 -4.17 -3.83
C HIS A 18 7.89 -4.68 -3.58
N ARG A 19 8.07 -5.99 -3.37
CA ARG A 19 9.40 -6.59 -3.17
C ARG A 19 10.34 -6.32 -4.36
N LEU A 20 9.86 -6.52 -5.57
CA LEU A 20 10.67 -6.27 -6.78
C LEU A 20 11.02 -4.78 -6.90
N ALA A 21 10.06 -3.89 -6.61
CA ALA A 21 10.30 -2.46 -6.63
C ALA A 21 11.35 -2.02 -5.59
N PHE A 22 11.32 -2.61 -4.38
CA PHE A 22 12.36 -2.36 -3.37
C PHE A 22 13.73 -2.81 -3.87
N ASN A 23 13.87 -4.04 -4.36
CA ASN A 23 15.16 -4.56 -4.85
C ASN A 23 15.72 -3.72 -6.00
N GLN A 24 14.87 -3.30 -6.93
CA GLN A 24 15.29 -2.40 -8.00
C GLN A 24 15.70 -1.01 -7.48
N ALA A 25 14.98 -0.47 -6.48
CA ALA A 25 15.33 0.81 -5.87
C ALA A 25 16.69 0.72 -5.14
N PHE A 26 16.94 -0.36 -4.40
CA PHE A 26 18.24 -0.60 -3.76
C PHE A 26 19.37 -0.65 -4.78
N ALA A 27 19.23 -1.45 -5.82
CA ALA A 27 20.24 -1.56 -6.87
C ALA A 27 20.51 -0.22 -7.57
N ARG A 28 19.47 0.56 -7.92
CA ARG A 28 19.60 1.87 -8.55
C ARG A 28 20.21 2.92 -7.61
N SER A 29 20.11 2.71 -6.29
CA SER A 29 20.72 3.58 -5.27
C SER A 29 22.12 3.13 -4.84
N GLY A 30 22.71 2.13 -5.51
CA GLY A 30 24.05 1.61 -5.19
C GLY A 30 24.11 0.81 -3.89
N LEU A 31 22.98 0.33 -3.37
CA LEU A 31 22.92 -0.52 -2.19
C LEU A 31 23.03 -2.00 -2.61
N ASP A 32 23.84 -2.78 -1.89
CA ASP A 32 24.00 -4.22 -2.07
C ASP A 32 22.88 -5.04 -1.39
N TRP A 33 21.71 -4.43 -1.21
CA TRP A 33 20.59 -5.02 -0.52
C TRP A 33 19.68 -5.77 -1.51
N GLU A 34 19.31 -6.98 -1.10
CA GLU A 34 18.30 -7.77 -1.81
C GLU A 34 17.37 -8.44 -0.79
N TRP A 35 16.07 -8.25 -0.97
CA TRP A 35 15.06 -8.95 -0.19
C TRP A 35 14.56 -10.16 -0.98
N SER A 36 14.93 -11.36 -0.54
CA SER A 36 14.31 -12.61 -0.98
C SER A 36 12.84 -12.66 -0.60
N VAL A 37 12.06 -13.58 -1.19
CA VAL A 37 10.64 -13.76 -0.83
C VAL A 37 10.49 -14.04 0.67
N ALA A 38 11.35 -14.90 1.24
CA ALA A 38 11.31 -15.22 2.66
C ALA A 38 11.63 -14.00 3.53
N ARG A 39 12.72 -13.28 3.23
CA ARG A 39 13.11 -12.07 3.97
C ARG A 39 12.04 -10.98 3.88
N TYR A 40 11.45 -10.79 2.71
CA TYR A 40 10.38 -9.82 2.54
C TYR A 40 9.15 -10.20 3.35
N GLY A 41 8.80 -11.50 3.39
CA GLY A 41 7.71 -12.00 4.24
C GLY A 41 7.90 -11.69 5.73
N GLU A 42 9.15 -11.85 6.26
CA GLU A 42 9.48 -11.47 7.64
C GLU A 42 9.30 -9.95 7.86
N LEU A 43 9.74 -9.15 6.88
CA LEU A 43 9.69 -7.69 6.95
C LEU A 43 8.26 -7.13 6.83
N LEU A 44 7.27 -7.91 6.38
CA LEU A 44 5.86 -7.52 6.37
C LEU A 44 5.29 -7.27 7.79
N ALA A 45 5.95 -7.79 8.84
CA ALA A 45 5.61 -7.44 10.22
C ALA A 45 5.80 -5.95 10.53
N VAL A 46 6.66 -5.26 9.75
CA VAL A 46 6.85 -3.80 9.82
C VAL A 46 5.93 -3.13 8.80
N THR A 47 4.87 -2.50 9.28
CA THR A 47 3.88 -1.84 8.45
C THR A 47 4.40 -0.49 7.95
N GLY A 48 4.27 -0.26 6.63
CA GLY A 48 4.75 0.96 5.96
C GLY A 48 6.09 0.77 5.26
N GLY A 49 6.18 1.32 4.03
CA GLY A 49 7.36 1.12 3.18
C GLY A 49 8.61 1.84 3.70
N LYS A 50 8.46 3.06 4.18
CA LYS A 50 9.57 3.85 4.77
C LYS A 50 10.05 3.23 6.07
N GLU A 51 9.11 2.82 6.91
CA GLU A 51 9.35 2.17 8.20
C GLU A 51 10.08 0.84 7.99
N ARG A 52 9.72 0.09 6.98
CA ARG A 52 10.37 -1.18 6.59
C ARG A 52 11.81 -0.96 6.11
N ILE A 53 12.08 0.05 5.27
CA ILE A 53 13.44 0.43 4.88
C ILE A 53 14.25 0.83 6.11
N ARG A 54 13.71 1.69 6.96
CA ARG A 54 14.38 2.14 8.20
C ARG A 54 14.73 0.97 9.12
N HIS A 55 13.78 0.06 9.34
CA HIS A 55 14.00 -1.14 10.15
C HIS A 55 15.12 -2.00 9.58
N PHE A 56 15.13 -2.25 8.28
CA PHE A 56 16.16 -3.04 7.63
C PHE A 56 17.52 -2.35 7.67
N ALA A 57 17.57 -1.04 7.41
CA ALA A 57 18.78 -0.24 7.51
C ALA A 57 19.38 -0.27 8.92
N ALA A 58 18.55 -0.19 9.96
CA ALA A 58 19.03 -0.29 11.35
C ALA A 58 19.73 -1.62 11.65
N LEU A 59 19.36 -2.70 10.97
CA LEU A 59 19.98 -4.01 11.13
C LEU A 59 21.22 -4.23 10.25
N ARG A 60 21.24 -3.61 9.05
CA ARG A 60 22.24 -3.92 8.01
C ARG A 60 23.30 -2.85 7.84
N ALA A 61 22.94 -1.58 8.03
CA ALA A 61 23.78 -0.42 7.78
C ALA A 61 23.35 0.77 8.68
N PRO A 62 23.47 0.63 10.03
CA PRO A 62 23.00 1.63 10.99
C PRO A 62 23.68 3.01 10.80
N GLU A 63 24.87 3.03 10.21
CA GLU A 63 25.61 4.25 9.88
C GLU A 63 24.83 5.16 8.89
N LEU A 64 24.02 4.60 8.00
CA LEU A 64 23.18 5.38 7.10
C LEU A 64 22.08 6.16 7.83
N LEU A 65 21.59 5.62 8.95
CA LEU A 65 20.57 6.28 9.77
C LEU A 65 21.16 7.32 10.73
N SER A 66 22.48 7.31 10.93
CA SER A 66 23.19 8.27 11.76
C SER A 66 23.59 9.55 11.02
N GLN A 67 23.36 9.61 9.70
CA GLN A 67 23.66 10.79 8.90
C GLN A 67 22.61 11.89 9.13
N PRO A 68 23.00 13.18 9.08
CA PRO A 68 22.07 14.29 9.29
C PRO A 68 20.89 14.32 8.30
N ASP A 69 21.08 13.78 7.11
CA ASP A 69 20.11 13.73 6.00
C ASP A 69 19.41 12.38 5.86
N SER A 70 19.51 11.51 6.87
CA SER A 70 18.97 10.15 6.84
C SER A 70 17.46 10.10 6.51
N ASP A 71 16.67 11.05 7.00
CA ASP A 71 15.24 11.12 6.71
C ASP A 71 14.96 11.51 5.26
N ALA A 72 15.75 12.44 4.70
CA ALA A 72 15.66 12.82 3.29
C ALA A 72 16.09 11.65 2.38
N TRP A 73 17.16 10.94 2.76
CA TRP A 73 17.62 9.75 2.05
C TRP A 73 16.53 8.65 2.05
N LEU A 74 15.93 8.34 3.21
CA LEU A 74 14.83 7.37 3.30
C LEU A 74 13.65 7.76 2.43
N ALA A 75 13.27 9.04 2.44
CA ALA A 75 12.18 9.56 1.63
C ALA A 75 12.48 9.40 0.14
N ALA A 76 13.69 9.75 -0.30
CA ALA A 76 14.12 9.64 -1.69
C ALA A 76 14.15 8.17 -2.16
N LEU A 77 14.71 7.27 -1.35
CA LEU A 77 14.74 5.83 -1.65
C LEU A 77 13.33 5.24 -1.75
N HIS A 78 12.44 5.63 -0.85
CA HIS A 78 11.05 5.19 -0.89
C HIS A 78 10.28 5.78 -2.07
N GLN A 79 10.57 7.03 -2.46
CA GLN A 79 9.98 7.64 -3.67
C GLN A 79 10.43 6.89 -4.92
N LEU A 80 11.73 6.63 -5.07
CA LEU A 80 12.26 5.83 -6.17
C LEU A 80 11.58 4.46 -6.26
N LYS A 81 11.41 3.78 -5.12
CA LYS A 81 10.64 2.52 -5.05
C LYS A 81 9.21 2.69 -5.55
N SER A 82 8.54 3.78 -5.18
CA SER A 82 7.15 4.04 -5.58
C SER A 82 7.03 4.30 -7.08
N ASP A 83 7.98 4.99 -7.67
CA ASP A 83 8.04 5.25 -9.11
C ASP A 83 8.26 3.93 -9.89
N ILE A 84 9.18 3.08 -9.42
CA ILE A 84 9.40 1.75 -9.99
C ILE A 84 8.15 0.88 -9.88
N TYR A 85 7.47 0.88 -8.72
CA TYR A 85 6.22 0.14 -8.54
C TYR A 85 5.15 0.61 -9.53
N SER A 86 4.98 1.91 -9.70
CA SER A 86 4.04 2.49 -10.66
C SER A 86 4.33 2.04 -12.09
N GLU A 87 5.61 1.92 -12.46
CA GLU A 87 6.02 1.38 -13.75
C GLU A 87 5.68 -0.11 -13.89
N LEU A 88 5.91 -0.93 -12.87
CA LEU A 88 5.54 -2.35 -12.88
C LEU A 88 4.01 -2.54 -13.05
N VAL A 89 3.21 -1.68 -12.41
CA VAL A 89 1.75 -1.68 -12.59
C VAL A 89 1.39 -1.28 -14.02
N ARG A 90 1.98 -0.19 -14.54
CA ARG A 90 1.70 0.33 -15.88
C ARG A 90 2.04 -0.69 -16.98
N THR A 91 3.08 -1.48 -16.80
CA THR A 91 3.48 -2.55 -17.73
C THR A 91 2.65 -3.84 -17.59
N GLY A 92 1.65 -3.86 -16.70
CA GLY A 92 0.76 -5.01 -16.49
C GLY A 92 1.38 -6.15 -15.68
N THR A 93 2.54 -5.92 -15.06
CA THR A 93 3.19 -6.92 -14.19
C THR A 93 2.36 -7.17 -12.93
N ILE A 94 1.61 -6.17 -12.47
CA ILE A 94 0.74 -6.23 -11.29
C ILE A 94 -0.69 -5.98 -11.73
N ALA A 95 -1.59 -6.91 -11.38
CA ALA A 95 -3.00 -6.82 -11.70
C ALA A 95 -3.87 -7.09 -10.45
N LEU A 96 -5.15 -6.73 -10.52
CA LEU A 96 -6.12 -7.10 -9.49
C LEU A 96 -6.26 -8.62 -9.41
N ARG A 97 -6.52 -9.11 -8.22
CA ARG A 97 -6.83 -10.52 -7.99
C ARG A 97 -8.09 -10.95 -8.76
N PRO A 98 -8.17 -12.23 -9.17
CA PRO A 98 -9.33 -12.75 -9.89
C PRO A 98 -10.64 -12.44 -9.16
N GLY A 99 -11.61 -11.86 -9.87
CA GLY A 99 -12.93 -11.53 -9.33
C GLY A 99 -13.04 -10.16 -8.65
N VAL A 100 -11.94 -9.52 -8.23
CA VAL A 100 -11.98 -8.22 -7.53
C VAL A 100 -12.63 -7.14 -8.39
N ALA A 101 -12.22 -7.00 -9.64
CA ALA A 101 -12.82 -6.01 -10.54
C ALA A 101 -14.33 -6.23 -10.73
N ARG A 102 -14.77 -7.50 -10.82
CA ARG A 102 -16.19 -7.85 -10.90
C ARG A 102 -16.92 -7.44 -9.62
N LEU A 103 -16.41 -7.84 -8.45
CA LEU A 103 -17.01 -7.50 -7.16
C LEU A 103 -17.18 -6.00 -6.96
N ILE A 104 -16.13 -5.21 -7.26
CA ILE A 104 -16.18 -3.74 -7.14
C ILE A 104 -17.28 -3.15 -8.03
N ARG A 105 -17.38 -3.60 -9.30
CA ARG A 105 -18.42 -3.12 -10.23
C ARG A 105 -19.82 -3.53 -9.79
N GLU A 106 -20.02 -4.75 -9.30
CA GLU A 106 -21.30 -5.25 -8.78
C GLU A 106 -21.76 -4.44 -7.56
N LEU A 107 -20.86 -4.24 -6.58
CA LEU A 107 -21.16 -3.43 -5.39
C LEU A 107 -21.48 -1.98 -5.76
N HIS A 108 -20.68 -1.37 -6.62
CA HIS A 108 -20.90 0.00 -7.08
C HIS A 108 -22.24 0.12 -7.83
N GLY A 109 -22.54 -0.82 -8.74
CA GLY A 109 -23.81 -0.87 -9.49
C GLY A 109 -25.03 -1.11 -8.59
N ALA A 110 -24.86 -1.78 -7.46
CA ALA A 110 -25.89 -1.95 -6.43
C ALA A 110 -26.04 -0.74 -5.49
N GLY A 111 -25.31 0.36 -5.73
CA GLY A 111 -25.37 1.57 -4.91
C GLY A 111 -24.64 1.44 -3.58
N VAL A 112 -23.79 0.42 -3.39
CA VAL A 112 -22.98 0.27 -2.18
C VAL A 112 -21.83 1.28 -2.24
N ARG A 113 -21.69 2.08 -1.18
CA ARG A 113 -20.61 3.05 -1.05
C ARG A 113 -19.29 2.32 -0.80
N LEU A 114 -18.24 2.65 -1.59
CA LEU A 114 -16.94 1.99 -1.52
C LEU A 114 -15.87 2.96 -1.04
N ALA A 115 -14.92 2.44 -0.26
CA ALA A 115 -13.76 3.17 0.19
C ALA A 115 -12.51 2.28 0.21
N ILE A 116 -11.36 2.91 0.31
CA ILE A 116 -10.05 2.26 0.50
C ILE A 116 -9.42 2.74 1.80
N ALA A 117 -8.79 1.81 2.53
CA ALA A 117 -7.98 2.05 3.72
C ALA A 117 -6.68 1.25 3.64
N THR A 118 -5.60 1.87 3.18
CA THR A 118 -4.31 1.20 2.93
C THR A 118 -3.11 1.99 3.42
N THR A 119 -2.01 1.30 3.72
CA THR A 119 -0.71 1.91 4.02
C THR A 119 0.12 2.19 2.77
N THR A 120 -0.32 1.72 1.61
CA THR A 120 0.32 2.01 0.31
C THR A 120 0.21 3.49 -0.04
N THR A 121 1.25 4.03 -0.70
CA THR A 121 1.25 5.44 -1.12
C THR A 121 0.12 5.73 -2.10
N ARG A 122 -0.37 6.96 -2.07
CA ARG A 122 -1.43 7.41 -2.98
C ARG A 122 -1.04 7.22 -4.45
N SER A 123 0.19 7.53 -4.83
CA SER A 123 0.67 7.38 -6.21
C SER A 123 0.68 5.94 -6.69
N SER A 124 1.15 5.00 -5.85
CA SER A 124 1.15 3.57 -6.16
C SER A 124 -0.26 3.02 -6.34
N LEU A 125 -1.18 3.43 -5.45
CA LEU A 125 -2.58 3.05 -5.53
C LEU A 125 -3.27 3.62 -6.79
N ASP A 126 -3.08 4.92 -7.07
CA ASP A 126 -3.67 5.56 -8.27
C ASP A 126 -3.20 4.85 -9.56
N SER A 127 -1.93 4.44 -9.63
CA SER A 127 -1.41 3.66 -10.76
C SER A 127 -2.16 2.33 -10.93
N LEU A 128 -2.37 1.58 -9.83
CA LEU A 128 -3.10 0.32 -9.84
C LEU A 128 -4.57 0.51 -10.26
N LEU A 129 -5.24 1.49 -9.70
CA LEU A 129 -6.65 1.78 -10.00
C LEU A 129 -6.84 2.22 -11.45
N VAL A 130 -5.98 3.10 -11.96
CA VAL A 130 -6.04 3.55 -13.37
C VAL A 130 -5.76 2.40 -14.32
N ALA A 131 -4.75 1.56 -14.05
CA ALA A 131 -4.45 0.39 -14.88
C ALA A 131 -5.61 -0.62 -14.90
N SER A 132 -6.38 -0.72 -13.80
CA SER A 132 -7.45 -1.71 -13.62
C SER A 132 -8.83 -1.24 -14.11
N PHE A 133 -9.12 0.06 -13.98
CA PHE A 133 -10.47 0.63 -14.20
C PHE A 133 -10.47 1.81 -15.18
N GLY A 134 -9.32 2.26 -15.67
CA GLY A 134 -9.22 3.42 -16.56
C GLY A 134 -9.80 4.68 -15.91
N ASP A 135 -10.54 5.46 -16.71
CA ASP A 135 -11.16 6.71 -16.24
C ASP A 135 -12.21 6.52 -15.15
N GLN A 136 -12.79 5.33 -15.02
CA GLN A 136 -13.77 5.02 -13.98
C GLN A 136 -13.15 4.90 -12.58
N ALA A 137 -11.83 4.73 -12.47
CA ALA A 137 -11.13 4.56 -11.20
C ALA A 137 -11.49 5.61 -10.14
N ARG A 138 -11.64 6.86 -10.55
CA ARG A 138 -11.93 7.98 -9.65
C ARG A 138 -13.36 8.00 -9.10
N SER A 139 -14.31 7.42 -9.82
CA SER A 139 -15.72 7.41 -9.42
C SER A 139 -16.15 6.20 -8.61
N LEU A 140 -15.34 5.13 -8.62
CA LEU A 140 -15.67 3.89 -7.91
C LEU A 140 -15.57 4.00 -6.39
N PHE A 141 -14.62 4.80 -5.89
CA PHE A 141 -14.36 4.92 -4.46
C PHE A 141 -14.64 6.33 -3.96
N GLU A 142 -15.58 6.46 -3.04
CA GLU A 142 -15.97 7.75 -2.44
C GLU A 142 -14.87 8.36 -1.58
N VAL A 143 -14.16 7.51 -0.82
CA VAL A 143 -13.07 7.92 0.07
C VAL A 143 -11.87 6.99 -0.13
N ILE A 144 -10.69 7.57 -0.26
CA ILE A 144 -9.44 6.84 -0.35
C ILE A 144 -8.49 7.34 0.74
N GLY A 145 -8.31 6.52 1.79
CA GLY A 145 -7.27 6.67 2.80
C GLY A 145 -6.03 5.89 2.37
N ALA A 146 -4.94 6.58 2.06
CA ALA A 146 -3.73 5.96 1.53
C ALA A 146 -2.46 6.62 2.08
N GLY A 147 -1.43 5.85 2.33
CA GLY A 147 -0.11 6.31 2.72
C GLY A 147 -0.08 7.06 4.05
N ASP A 148 0.40 8.30 4.03
CA ASP A 148 0.68 9.11 5.21
C ASP A 148 -0.47 10.05 5.60
N VAL A 149 -1.73 9.71 5.24
CA VAL A 149 -2.92 10.50 5.66
C VAL A 149 -3.19 10.39 7.16
N VAL A 150 -2.59 9.41 7.83
CA VAL A 150 -2.56 9.22 9.28
C VAL A 150 -1.14 8.96 9.74
N ALA A 151 -0.81 9.33 10.99
CA ALA A 151 0.51 9.13 11.56
C ALA A 151 0.75 7.65 11.91
N ASP A 152 -0.20 7.05 12.59
CA ASP A 152 -0.09 5.67 13.05
C ASP A 152 -0.67 4.70 12.01
N LYS A 153 0.18 3.73 11.60
CA LYS A 153 -0.17 2.71 10.60
C LYS A 153 -0.84 1.50 11.25
N LYS A 154 -1.52 0.69 10.46
CA LYS A 154 -2.01 -0.63 10.91
C LYS A 154 -0.90 -1.35 11.71
N PRO A 155 -1.18 -1.91 12.88
CA PRO A 155 -2.49 -2.25 13.45
C PRO A 155 -3.21 -1.12 14.20
N ALA A 156 -2.73 0.12 14.20
CA ALA A 156 -3.52 1.24 14.71
C ALA A 156 -4.78 1.45 13.83
N PRO A 157 -5.94 1.75 14.43
CA PRO A 157 -7.22 1.87 13.71
C PRO A 157 -7.38 3.20 12.97
N ASP A 158 -6.38 4.06 12.99
CA ASP A 158 -6.43 5.47 12.56
C ASP A 158 -6.91 5.63 11.13
N ILE A 159 -6.43 4.80 10.21
CA ILE A 159 -6.82 4.85 8.80
C ILE A 159 -8.31 4.52 8.61
N TYR A 160 -8.84 3.55 9.35
CA TYR A 160 -10.26 3.21 9.32
C TYR A 160 -11.10 4.32 9.92
N HIS A 161 -10.71 4.88 11.07
CA HIS A 161 -11.38 6.04 11.68
C HIS A 161 -11.35 7.26 10.74
N TRP A 162 -10.25 7.48 10.04
CA TRP A 162 -10.13 8.57 9.07
C TRP A 162 -11.11 8.39 7.89
N VAL A 163 -11.24 7.17 7.35
CA VAL A 163 -12.18 6.84 6.27
C VAL A 163 -13.62 6.98 6.75
N LEU A 164 -13.98 6.39 7.90
CA LEU A 164 -15.33 6.43 8.47
C LEU A 164 -15.82 7.86 8.71
N ARG A 165 -14.95 8.73 9.28
CA ARG A 165 -15.29 10.16 9.47
C ARG A 165 -15.61 10.86 8.16
N ARG A 166 -14.85 10.60 7.08
CA ARG A 166 -15.08 11.21 5.77
C ARG A 166 -16.33 10.67 5.09
N MET A 167 -16.61 9.39 5.24
CA MET A 167 -17.84 8.77 4.76
C MET A 167 -19.06 9.17 5.62
N ARG A 168 -18.84 9.71 6.82
CA ARG A 168 -19.89 10.01 7.80
C ARG A 168 -20.73 8.78 8.14
N LEU A 169 -20.06 7.64 8.34
CA LEU A 169 -20.69 6.37 8.68
C LEU A 169 -20.18 5.83 10.02
N PRO A 170 -21.05 5.21 10.82
CA PRO A 170 -20.61 4.45 11.99
C PRO A 170 -19.95 3.12 11.55
N PRO A 171 -19.03 2.56 12.34
CA PRO A 171 -18.39 1.27 12.04
C PRO A 171 -19.38 0.15 11.74
N ALA A 172 -20.49 0.06 12.49
CA ALA A 172 -21.52 -0.96 12.34
C ALA A 172 -22.24 -0.93 10.97
N ALA A 173 -22.12 0.16 10.19
CA ALA A 173 -22.67 0.28 8.85
C ALA A 173 -21.66 -0.10 7.75
N CYS A 174 -20.47 -0.58 8.12
CA CYS A 174 -19.38 -0.87 7.20
C CYS A 174 -18.87 -2.30 7.36
N LEU A 175 -18.41 -2.87 6.23
CA LEU A 175 -17.65 -4.10 6.18
C LEU A 175 -16.23 -3.74 5.72
N ALA A 176 -15.20 -4.17 6.45
CA ALA A 176 -13.81 -4.10 5.98
C ALA A 176 -13.39 -5.44 5.36
N ILE A 177 -12.67 -5.39 4.25
CA ILE A 177 -12.06 -6.56 3.60
C ILE A 177 -10.55 -6.40 3.68
N GLU A 178 -9.90 -7.38 4.31
CA GLU A 178 -8.49 -7.38 4.70
C GLU A 178 -7.91 -8.79 4.66
N ASP A 179 -6.64 -8.92 4.32
CA ASP A 179 -5.92 -10.19 4.26
C ASP A 179 -4.84 -10.34 5.35
N SER A 180 -4.43 -9.23 5.95
CA SER A 180 -3.32 -9.19 6.90
C SER A 180 -3.78 -9.15 8.36
N ARG A 181 -2.97 -9.79 9.26
CA ARG A 181 -3.23 -9.69 10.70
C ARG A 181 -3.19 -8.25 11.24
N PRO A 182 -2.22 -7.39 10.88
CA PRO A 182 -2.24 -5.98 11.32
C PRO A 182 -3.49 -5.24 10.87
N GLY A 183 -3.98 -5.49 9.66
CA GLY A 183 -5.17 -4.83 9.15
C GLY A 183 -6.47 -5.31 9.82
N ILE A 184 -6.56 -6.60 10.19
CA ILE A 184 -7.71 -7.14 10.94
C ILE A 184 -7.74 -6.62 12.38
N LEU A 185 -6.58 -6.35 12.97
CA LEU A 185 -6.49 -5.80 14.33
C LEU A 185 -6.79 -4.30 14.38
N ALA A 186 -6.63 -3.60 13.27
CA ALA A 186 -6.94 -2.19 13.13
C ALA A 186 -8.46 -1.94 13.06
#